data_7302dadef86ca95f2f14efd1dd222874
#
_entry.id   7302dadef86ca95f2f14efd1dd222874
#
_cell.length_a   1.000
_cell.length_b   1.000
_cell.length_c   1.000
_cell.angle_alpha   90.00
_cell.angle_beta   90.00
_cell.angle_gamma   90.00
#
_symmetry.space_group_name_H-M   'P 1'
#
loop_
_entity.id
_entity.type
_entity.pdbx_description
1 polymer ?
#
loop_
_entity_poly.entity_id
_entity_poly.type
_entity_poly.pdbx_seq_one_letter_code
_entity_poly.pdbx_strand_id
1 'polypeptide(L)'
;MIDYIKGQIIELSPTDLVLECNGIGYRILISLQTYEGFNGKKEAQTYIHHYLREDEELYYGFATKDERELFRLLIGVSGIGASTARMMLSSLTSDEIRNAILSEDINKIKSIKGIGLKSAQRLVLELKDKVVKGAGSDNSSLFTSSDNGAADEATTALVM
;
A
#
# COMPACT_ATOMS: atom_id res chain seq x y z
N MET A 1 -11.99 -6.12 10.99
CA MET A 1 -10.90 -5.36 10.37
C MET A 1 -11.45 -4.37 9.36
N ILE A 2 -10.89 -3.16 9.34
CA ILE A 2 -11.36 -2.11 8.43
C ILE A 2 -10.61 -2.24 7.11
N ASP A 3 -11.33 -2.36 6.01
CA ASP A 3 -10.72 -2.43 4.68
C ASP A 3 -10.51 -1.05 4.06
N TYR A 4 -11.53 -0.21 4.12
CA TYR A 4 -11.44 1.17 3.63
C TYR A 4 -12.35 2.07 4.45
N ILE A 5 -12.07 3.37 4.39
CA ILE A 5 -12.93 4.40 4.97
C ILE A 5 -13.23 5.41 3.88
N LYS A 6 -14.51 5.68 3.69
CA LYS A 6 -14.97 6.67 2.72
C LYS A 6 -15.68 7.79 3.47
N GLY A 7 -15.24 9.01 3.25
CA GLY A 7 -15.83 10.14 3.96
C GLY A 7 -15.35 11.47 3.40
N GLN A 8 -15.72 12.52 4.12
CA GLN A 8 -15.34 13.87 3.77
C GLN A 8 -13.95 14.19 4.32
N ILE A 9 -13.17 14.88 3.54
CA ILE A 9 -11.83 15.30 3.97
C ILE A 9 -12.00 16.54 4.85
N ILE A 10 -11.67 16.38 6.14
CA ILE A 10 -11.71 17.47 7.12
C ILE A 10 -10.36 18.14 7.22
N GLU A 11 -9.29 17.36 7.25
CA GLU A 11 -7.92 17.86 7.25
C GLU A 11 -7.10 17.01 6.29
N LEU A 12 -6.19 17.64 5.58
CA LEU A 12 -5.26 16.94 4.69
C LEU A 12 -3.91 17.62 4.77
N SER A 13 -2.90 16.86 5.16
CA SER A 13 -1.51 17.30 5.17
C SER A 13 -0.64 16.24 4.51
N PRO A 14 0.62 16.52 4.20
CA PRO A 14 1.48 15.50 3.59
C PRO A 14 1.68 14.24 4.43
N THR A 15 1.36 14.30 5.73
CA THR A 15 1.56 13.16 6.64
C THR A 15 0.27 12.57 7.16
N ASP A 16 -0.82 13.34 7.18
CA ASP A 16 -2.06 12.95 7.86
C ASP A 16 -3.29 13.33 7.08
N LEU A 17 -4.30 12.51 7.22
CA LEU A 17 -5.62 12.75 6.64
C LEU A 17 -6.65 12.53 7.74
N VAL A 18 -7.59 13.45 7.90
CA VAL A 18 -8.75 13.21 8.75
C VAL A 18 -9.99 13.12 7.87
N LEU A 19 -10.63 11.96 7.89
CA LEU A 19 -11.89 11.73 7.19
C LEU A 19 -13.03 11.67 8.20
N GLU A 20 -14.11 12.35 7.88
CA GLU A 20 -15.33 12.23 8.67
C GLU A 20 -16.30 11.29 7.98
N CYS A 21 -16.70 10.24 8.71
CA CYS A 21 -17.65 9.25 8.23
C CYS A 21 -18.71 9.08 9.30
N ASN A 22 -19.95 9.46 8.97
CA ASN A 22 -21.09 9.38 9.90
C ASN A 22 -20.84 10.04 11.25
N GLY A 23 -20.20 11.19 11.24
CA GLY A 23 -19.95 11.95 12.46
C GLY A 23 -18.71 11.52 13.24
N ILE A 24 -17.95 10.56 12.72
CA ILE A 24 -16.70 10.10 13.34
C ILE A 24 -15.54 10.57 12.51
N GLY A 25 -14.56 11.24 13.14
CA GLY A 25 -13.35 11.67 12.47
C GLY A 25 -12.24 10.64 12.66
N TYR A 26 -11.77 10.07 11.56
CA TYR A 26 -10.68 9.10 11.57
C TYR A 26 -9.37 9.78 11.17
N ARG A 27 -8.37 9.71 12.05
CA ARG A 27 -7.04 10.20 11.71
C ARG A 27 -6.25 9.07 11.08
N ILE A 28 -5.79 9.33 9.87
CA ILE A 28 -5.17 8.31 9.03
C ILE A 28 -3.78 8.81 8.64
N LEU A 29 -2.77 7.98 8.82
CA LEU A 29 -1.40 8.31 8.41
C LEU A 29 -1.25 7.95 6.94
N ILE A 30 -0.69 8.87 6.16
CA ILE A 30 -0.58 8.70 4.72
C ILE A 30 0.83 9.00 4.24
N SER A 31 1.13 8.55 3.01
CA SER A 31 2.35 8.90 2.32
C SER A 31 2.15 10.18 1.52
N LEU A 32 3.25 10.78 1.07
CA LEU A 32 3.18 11.93 0.19
C LEU A 32 2.46 11.58 -1.11
N GLN A 33 2.67 10.37 -1.62
CA GLN A 33 1.99 9.88 -2.82
C GLN A 33 0.47 9.91 -2.64
N THR A 34 -0.02 9.42 -1.49
CA THR A 34 -1.44 9.45 -1.18
C THR A 34 -1.95 10.88 -1.01
N TYR A 35 -1.17 11.72 -0.36
CA TYR A 35 -1.52 13.14 -0.22
C TYR A 35 -1.74 13.80 -1.57
N GLU A 36 -0.83 13.58 -2.51
CA GLU A 36 -0.95 14.14 -3.85
C GLU A 36 -2.19 13.63 -4.57
N GLY A 37 -2.55 12.36 -4.34
CA GLY A 37 -3.75 11.78 -4.92
C GLY A 37 -5.04 12.38 -4.39
N PHE A 38 -5.05 12.89 -3.17
CA PHE A 38 -6.25 13.46 -2.55
C PHE A 38 -6.27 14.98 -2.53
N ASN A 39 -5.17 15.62 -2.87
CA ASN A 39 -5.08 17.07 -2.80
C ASN A 39 -6.12 17.73 -3.73
N GLY A 40 -6.86 18.67 -3.19
CA GLY A 40 -7.91 19.37 -3.94
C GLY A 40 -9.27 18.67 -3.94
N LYS A 41 -9.37 17.48 -3.35
CA LYS A 41 -10.64 16.76 -3.28
C LYS A 41 -11.36 17.05 -1.97
N LYS A 42 -12.68 16.94 -1.99
CA LYS A 42 -13.52 17.13 -0.80
C LYS A 42 -13.86 15.82 -0.12
N GLU A 43 -13.87 14.73 -0.87
CA GLU A 43 -14.17 13.39 -0.40
C GLU A 43 -13.08 12.44 -0.83
N ALA A 44 -12.91 11.37 -0.08
CA ALA A 44 -11.94 10.35 -0.43
C ALA A 44 -12.41 8.99 0.05
N GLN A 45 -12.05 7.96 -0.72
CA GLN A 45 -12.11 6.59 -0.26
C GLN A 45 -10.66 6.16 -0.06
N THR A 46 -10.33 5.84 1.17
CA THR A 46 -8.95 5.55 1.56
C THR A 46 -8.86 4.09 1.96
N TYR A 47 -7.97 3.36 1.32
CA TYR A 47 -7.74 1.95 1.64
C TYR A 47 -6.86 1.87 2.87
N ILE A 48 -7.24 1.06 3.83
CA ILE A 48 -6.68 1.08 5.17
C ILE A 48 -5.82 -0.15 5.44
N HIS A 49 -4.68 0.10 6.07
CA HIS A 49 -3.93 -0.93 6.76
C HIS A 49 -4.03 -0.62 8.25
N HIS A 50 -4.69 -1.51 8.98
CA HIS A 50 -4.90 -1.34 10.41
C HIS A 50 -3.70 -1.92 11.16
N TYR A 51 -3.00 -1.03 11.86
CA TYR A 51 -1.82 -1.40 12.63
C TYR A 51 -2.22 -1.42 14.10
N LEU A 52 -2.23 -2.59 14.69
CA LEU A 52 -2.69 -2.78 16.06
C LEU A 52 -1.62 -3.44 16.89
N ARG A 53 -1.27 -2.82 18.00
CA ARG A 53 -0.40 -3.35 19.04
C ARG A 53 -1.09 -3.21 20.39
N GLU A 54 -0.49 -3.76 21.45
CA GLU A 54 -1.06 -3.69 22.78
C GLU A 54 -1.34 -2.27 23.26
N ASP A 55 -0.45 -1.35 22.92
CA ASP A 55 -0.49 0.02 23.41
C ASP A 55 -0.77 1.05 22.31
N GLU A 56 -1.01 0.62 21.09
CA GLU A 56 -1.12 1.54 19.97
C GLU A 56 -2.04 1.01 18.89
N GLU A 57 -2.88 1.90 18.38
CA GLU A 57 -3.72 1.59 17.22
C GLU A 57 -3.55 2.72 16.20
N LEU A 58 -3.11 2.36 15.00
CA LEU A 58 -2.92 3.32 13.93
C LEU A 58 -3.60 2.86 12.65
N TYR A 59 -4.12 3.82 11.88
CA TYR A 59 -4.62 3.57 10.55
C TYR A 59 -3.65 4.17 9.54
N TYR A 60 -3.13 3.32 8.66
CA TYR A 60 -2.36 3.79 7.50
C TYR A 60 -3.30 3.76 6.30
N GLY A 61 -3.32 4.82 5.52
CA GLY A 61 -4.25 4.94 4.42
C GLY A 61 -3.58 5.19 3.09
N PHE A 62 -4.21 4.69 2.05
CA PHE A 62 -3.67 4.71 0.69
C PHE A 62 -4.74 5.10 -0.31
N ALA A 63 -4.36 5.86 -1.32
CA ALA A 63 -5.27 6.27 -2.37
C ALA A 63 -5.68 5.10 -3.27
N THR A 64 -4.82 4.09 -3.39
CA THR A 64 -5.09 2.92 -4.23
C THR A 64 -4.81 1.64 -3.47
N LYS A 65 -5.47 0.56 -3.89
CA LYS A 65 -5.17 -0.77 -3.34
C LYS A 65 -3.75 -1.19 -3.66
N ASP A 66 -3.25 -0.79 -4.81
CA ASP A 66 -1.90 -1.12 -5.25
C ASP A 66 -0.84 -0.57 -4.30
N GLU A 67 -1.00 0.66 -3.87
CA GLU A 67 -0.09 1.26 -2.90
C GLU A 67 -0.16 0.52 -1.56
N ARG A 68 -1.37 0.17 -1.13
CA ARG A 68 -1.55 -0.60 0.11
C ARG A 68 -0.86 -1.97 0.03
N GLU A 69 -1.01 -2.66 -1.09
CA GLU A 69 -0.37 -3.97 -1.27
C GLU A 69 1.15 -3.85 -1.21
N LEU A 70 1.70 -2.84 -1.86
CA LEU A 70 3.14 -2.60 -1.81
C LEU A 70 3.58 -2.29 -0.38
N PHE A 71 2.84 -1.45 0.34
CA PHE A 71 3.12 -1.15 1.74
C PHE A 71 3.17 -2.44 2.57
N ARG A 72 2.21 -3.32 2.38
CA ARG A 72 2.15 -4.60 3.11
C ARG A 72 3.33 -5.52 2.77
N LEU A 73 3.76 -5.52 1.52
CA LEU A 73 4.97 -6.26 1.14
C LEU A 73 6.20 -5.69 1.84
N LEU A 74 6.30 -4.37 1.89
CA LEU A 74 7.45 -3.72 2.50
C LEU A 74 7.55 -4.01 4.01
N ILE A 75 6.44 -3.92 4.73
CA ILE A 75 6.47 -4.17 6.17
C ILE A 75 6.66 -5.65 6.51
N GLY A 76 6.49 -6.53 5.54
CA GLY A 76 6.78 -7.94 5.71
C GLY A 76 8.27 -8.27 5.70
N VAL A 77 9.10 -7.32 5.28
CA VAL A 77 10.56 -7.52 5.27
C VAL A 77 11.11 -7.21 6.65
N SER A 78 11.91 -8.13 7.18
CA SER A 78 12.54 -7.93 8.48
C SER A 78 13.43 -6.68 8.45
N GLY A 79 13.23 -5.80 9.43
CA GLY A 79 13.95 -4.54 9.51
C GLY A 79 13.24 -3.36 8.88
N ILE A 80 12.12 -3.59 8.19
CA ILE A 80 11.32 -2.53 7.60
C ILE A 80 10.03 -2.37 8.41
N GLY A 81 9.92 -1.32 9.19
CA GLY A 81 8.72 -1.02 9.94
C GLY A 81 7.73 -0.19 9.14
N ALA A 82 6.56 0.03 9.71
CA ALA A 82 5.51 0.80 9.05
C ALA A 82 5.93 2.23 8.75
N SER A 83 6.64 2.88 9.67
CA SER A 83 7.15 4.24 9.46
C SER A 83 8.13 4.30 8.31
N THR A 84 9.02 3.32 8.22
CA THR A 84 10.01 3.25 7.13
C THR A 84 9.32 3.00 5.80
N ALA A 85 8.35 2.08 5.77
CA ALA A 85 7.59 1.81 4.54
C ALA A 85 6.84 3.05 4.07
N ARG A 86 6.24 3.80 5.00
CA ARG A 86 5.58 5.06 4.67
C ARG A 86 6.56 6.08 4.10
N MET A 87 7.75 6.16 4.68
CA MET A 87 8.80 7.04 4.18
C MET A 87 9.23 6.65 2.76
N MET A 88 9.32 5.34 2.48
CA MET A 88 9.63 4.87 1.14
C MET A 88 8.59 5.33 0.13
N LEU A 89 7.32 5.17 0.48
CA LEU A 89 6.21 5.57 -0.40
C LEU A 89 6.08 7.09 -0.52
N SER A 90 6.66 7.84 0.39
CA SER A 90 6.75 9.30 0.29
C SER A 90 7.94 9.74 -0.56
N SER A 91 9.00 8.96 -0.58
CA SER A 91 10.23 9.31 -1.31
C SER A 91 10.19 8.87 -2.76
N LEU A 92 9.53 7.75 -3.06
CA LEU A 92 9.44 7.17 -4.39
C LEU A 92 8.00 6.75 -4.66
N THR A 93 7.63 6.76 -5.92
CA THR A 93 6.31 6.22 -6.31
C THR A 93 6.33 4.70 -6.20
N SER A 94 5.14 4.10 -6.20
CA SER A 94 5.03 2.64 -6.15
C SER A 94 5.77 1.98 -7.31
N ASP A 95 5.65 2.55 -8.51
CA ASP A 95 6.34 2.01 -9.67
C ASP A 95 7.85 2.14 -9.57
N GLU A 96 8.34 3.26 -9.05
CA GLU A 96 9.76 3.46 -8.83
C GLU A 96 10.33 2.45 -7.83
N ILE A 97 9.59 2.17 -6.78
CA ILE A 97 10.00 1.18 -5.79
C ILE A 97 10.05 -0.21 -6.41
N ARG A 98 9.01 -0.59 -7.15
CA ARG A 98 8.97 -1.89 -7.82
C ARG A 98 10.12 -2.03 -8.82
N ASN A 99 10.35 -1.01 -9.61
CA ASN A 99 11.44 -1.03 -10.59
C ASN A 99 12.81 -1.13 -9.92
N ALA A 100 13.01 -0.42 -8.82
CA ALA A 100 14.26 -0.52 -8.07
C ALA A 100 14.48 -1.92 -7.50
N ILE A 101 13.41 -2.56 -7.03
CA ILE A 101 13.50 -3.94 -6.54
C ILE A 101 13.82 -4.90 -7.69
N LEU A 102 13.12 -4.78 -8.80
CA LEU A 102 13.32 -5.68 -9.94
C LEU A 102 14.68 -5.51 -10.59
N SER A 103 15.20 -4.31 -10.66
CA SER A 103 16.51 -4.03 -11.22
C SER A 103 17.64 -4.17 -10.19
N GLU A 104 17.30 -4.50 -8.95
CA GLU A 104 18.27 -4.64 -7.86
C GLU A 104 19.08 -3.37 -7.64
N ASP A 105 18.42 -2.23 -7.75
CA ASP A 105 19.05 -0.92 -7.57
C ASP A 105 19.17 -0.60 -6.08
N ILE A 106 20.15 -1.21 -5.44
CA ILE A 106 20.41 -1.07 -4.02
C ILE A 106 20.68 0.37 -3.64
N ASN A 107 21.39 1.11 -4.48
CA ASN A 107 21.74 2.49 -4.18
C ASN A 107 20.50 3.38 -4.10
N LYS A 108 19.55 3.17 -4.99
CA LYS A 108 18.31 3.95 -4.98
C LYS A 108 17.50 3.68 -3.72
N ILE A 109 17.40 2.41 -3.33
CA ILE A 109 16.67 2.02 -2.12
C ILE A 109 17.38 2.53 -0.88
N LYS A 110 18.70 2.40 -0.84
CA LYS A 110 19.50 2.84 0.30
C LYS A 110 19.48 4.36 0.47
N SER A 111 19.21 5.10 -0.58
CA SER A 111 19.13 6.56 -0.49
C SER A 111 17.95 7.04 0.34
N ILE A 112 16.98 6.18 0.58
CA ILE A 112 15.81 6.53 1.40
C ILE A 112 16.22 6.57 2.85
N LYS A 113 15.81 7.62 3.54
CA LYS A 113 16.15 7.79 4.95
C LYS A 113 15.62 6.64 5.80
N GLY A 114 16.47 6.09 6.63
CA GLY A 114 16.10 4.98 7.50
C GLY A 114 16.39 3.59 6.93
N ILE A 115 16.91 3.52 5.71
CA ILE A 115 17.25 2.24 5.08
C ILE A 115 18.76 2.17 4.87
N GLY A 116 19.39 1.20 5.52
CA GLY A 116 20.80 0.92 5.36
C GLY A 116 21.05 -0.11 4.27
N LEU A 117 22.32 -0.41 4.04
CA LEU A 117 22.73 -1.36 3.01
C LEU A 117 22.12 -2.74 3.22
N LYS A 118 22.17 -3.25 4.44
CA LYS A 118 21.64 -4.59 4.76
C LYS A 118 20.14 -4.66 4.55
N SER A 119 19.42 -3.64 4.98
CA SER A 119 17.97 -3.60 4.79
C SER A 119 17.60 -3.52 3.32
N ALA A 120 18.34 -2.73 2.54
CA ALA A 120 18.11 -2.62 1.10
C ALA A 120 18.36 -3.95 0.40
N GLN A 121 19.45 -4.64 0.75
CA GLN A 121 19.76 -5.94 0.17
C GLN A 121 18.70 -6.98 0.52
N ARG A 122 18.27 -7.00 1.78
CA ARG A 122 17.24 -7.93 2.23
C ARG A 122 15.92 -7.67 1.53
N LEU A 123 15.57 -6.40 1.38
CA LEU A 123 14.34 -6.01 0.73
C LEU A 123 14.30 -6.51 -0.71
N VAL A 124 15.38 -6.31 -1.46
CA VAL A 124 15.48 -6.83 -2.83
C VAL A 124 15.38 -8.34 -2.85
N LEU A 125 16.11 -9.01 -1.97
CA LEU A 125 16.15 -10.47 -1.93
C LEU A 125 14.76 -11.05 -1.64
N GLU A 126 14.06 -10.50 -0.67
CA GLU A 126 12.77 -11.03 -0.24
C GLU A 126 11.61 -10.63 -1.14
N LEU A 127 11.67 -9.45 -1.77
CA LEU A 127 10.53 -8.94 -2.52
C LEU A 127 10.63 -9.11 -4.03
N LYS A 128 11.78 -9.38 -4.57
CA LYS A 128 11.94 -9.48 -6.03
C LYS A 128 10.92 -10.44 -6.66
N ASP A 129 10.79 -11.64 -6.10
CA ASP A 129 9.85 -12.62 -6.61
C ASP A 129 8.39 -12.23 -6.35
N LYS A 130 8.13 -11.62 -5.22
CA LYS A 130 6.77 -11.21 -4.86
C LYS A 130 6.27 -10.07 -5.72
N VAL A 131 7.14 -9.15 -6.08
CA VAL A 131 6.80 -8.04 -6.95
C VAL A 131 6.48 -8.54 -8.36
N VAL A 132 7.25 -9.51 -8.86
CA VAL A 132 6.98 -10.15 -10.14
C VAL A 132 5.64 -10.88 -10.11
N LYS A 133 5.36 -11.61 -9.03
CA LYS A 133 4.10 -12.30 -8.87
C LYS A 133 2.92 -11.34 -8.86
N GLY A 134 3.08 -10.20 -8.21
CA GLY A 134 2.06 -9.17 -8.19
C GLY A 134 1.73 -8.66 -9.59
N ALA A 135 2.75 -8.38 -10.38
CA ALA A 135 2.56 -7.96 -11.77
C ALA A 135 1.92 -9.08 -12.60
N GLY A 136 2.34 -10.31 -12.35
CA GLY A 136 1.77 -11.45 -13.04
C GLY A 136 0.32 -11.70 -12.66
N SER A 137 -0.02 -11.48 -11.41
CA SER A 137 -1.40 -11.68 -10.99
C SER A 137 -2.33 -10.59 -11.55
N ASP A 138 -1.82 -9.40 -11.73
CA ASP A 138 -2.60 -8.36 -12.37
C ASP A 138 -2.92 -8.73 -13.81
N ASN A 139 -1.94 -9.26 -14.50
CA ASN A 139 -2.15 -9.73 -15.87
C ASN A 139 -3.09 -10.93 -15.92
N SER A 140 -2.94 -11.85 -15.00
CA SER A 140 -3.85 -12.98 -14.97
C SER A 140 -5.25 -12.59 -14.58
N SER A 141 -5.40 -11.58 -13.75
CA SER A 141 -6.75 -11.13 -13.43
C SER A 141 -7.44 -10.50 -14.62
N LEU A 142 -6.70 -9.86 -15.50
CA LEU A 142 -7.26 -9.34 -16.73
C LEU A 142 -7.73 -10.46 -17.65
N PHE A 143 -6.94 -11.52 -17.77
CA PHE A 143 -7.34 -12.67 -18.56
C PHE A 143 -8.52 -13.39 -17.91
N THR A 144 -8.51 -13.52 -16.61
CA THR A 144 -9.58 -14.17 -15.89
C THR A 144 -10.89 -13.44 -16.08
N SER A 145 -10.84 -12.13 -16.12
CA SER A 145 -12.07 -11.40 -16.31
C SER A 145 -12.62 -11.57 -17.72
N SER A 146 -11.77 -11.85 -18.69
CA SER A 146 -12.29 -12.15 -20.03
C SER A 146 -12.89 -13.55 -20.10
N ASP A 147 -12.43 -14.44 -19.22
CA ASP A 147 -12.97 -15.79 -19.18
C ASP A 147 -14.06 -15.96 -18.14
N ASN A 148 -14.43 -14.91 -17.51
CA ASN A 148 -15.31 -14.99 -16.38
C ASN A 148 -16.60 -15.68 -16.62
N GLY A 149 -17.07 -15.68 -17.82
CA GLY A 149 -18.26 -16.43 -18.15
C GLY A 149 -18.09 -17.91 -17.88
N ALA A 150 -16.91 -18.40 -18.12
CA ALA A 150 -16.67 -19.81 -17.91
C ALA A 150 -16.32 -20.13 -16.47
N ALA A 151 -15.83 -19.15 -15.75
CA ALA A 151 -15.38 -19.41 -14.41
C ALA A 151 -16.44 -19.23 -13.36
N ASP A 152 -17.55 -18.78 -13.72
CA ASP A 152 -18.59 -18.45 -12.76
C ASP A 152 -19.03 -19.60 -11.91
N GLU A 153 -19.15 -20.75 -12.49
CA GLU A 153 -19.63 -21.86 -11.72
C GLU A 153 -18.65 -22.22 -10.64
N ALA A 154 -17.39 -22.08 -10.87
CA ALA A 154 -16.43 -22.37 -9.84
C ALA A 154 -16.58 -21.45 -8.67
N THR A 155 -16.85 -20.22 -8.96
CA THR A 155 -17.07 -19.26 -7.91
C THR A 155 -18.26 -19.56 -7.11
N THR A 156 -19.26 -20.01 -7.75
CA THR A 156 -20.47 -20.33 -7.06
C THR A 156 -20.29 -21.45 -6.10
N ALA A 157 -19.53 -22.39 -6.46
CA ALA A 157 -19.33 -23.52 -5.62
C ALA A 157 -18.77 -23.14 -4.28
N LEU A 158 -18.02 -22.12 -4.25
CA LEU A 158 -17.46 -21.77 -3.04
C LEU A 158 -18.34 -21.23 -2.05
N VAL A 159 -19.40 -20.81 -2.52
CA VAL A 159 -20.26 -20.25 -1.60
C VAL A 159 -20.62 -21.14 -0.55
N MET A 160 -20.43 -22.00 -0.72
CA MET A 160 -20.67 -22.62 0.26
C MET A 160 -20.08 -22.44 1.11
#